data_23f406aa19fafe8d236c3380edda3071
#
_entry.id   23f406aa19fafe8d236c3380edda3071
#
_cell.length_a   1.000
_cell.length_b   1.000
_cell.length_c   1.000
_cell.angle_alpha   90.00
_cell.angle_beta   90.00
_cell.angle_gamma   90.00
#
_symmetry.space_group_name_H-M   'P 1'
#
loop_
_entity.id
_entity.type
_entity.pdbx_description
1 polymer ?
#
loop_
_entity_poly.entity_id
_entity_poly.type
_entity_poly.pdbx_seq_one_letter_code
_entity_poly.pdbx_strand_id
1 'polypeptide(L)'
;MLPAKLKQTSVIISNADTDFRASGQTIVFPGSMKIYVEGKDNPEAELANNEKILPEMSENEILMCNQISSQSHQTKPPARFTEASLVKEMENNGIGRPSTFASILDTIVRRGYVEKTKSNLSPTYLGLAITQLLENHFSTLVDRDFTAKMENELDAISRGELEPVPFMNDFYFGNDAHLGLEKMLEEKVDIGKACTIPLPIGYDDTVEARIGTFGPYLRKEEDTRSI
;
A
#
# COMPACT_ATOMS: atom_id res chain seq x y z
N MET A 1 -29.45 -2.60 7.35
CA MET A 1 -29.16 -2.30 8.79
C MET A 1 -29.09 -0.80 8.98
N LEU A 2 -29.55 -0.27 10.12
CA LEU A 2 -29.41 1.16 10.41
C LEU A 2 -27.94 1.48 10.73
N PRO A 3 -27.37 2.59 10.19
CA PRO A 3 -26.01 3.00 10.46
C PRO A 3 -25.84 3.46 11.91
N ALA A 4 -24.64 3.30 12.45
CA ALA A 4 -24.29 3.85 13.76
C ALA A 4 -24.27 5.38 13.72
N LYS A 5 -24.68 6.02 14.83
CA LYS A 5 -24.56 7.49 14.99
C LYS A 5 -23.52 7.78 16.05
N LEU A 6 -22.50 8.52 15.66
CA LEU A 6 -21.37 8.89 16.51
C LEU A 6 -21.41 10.41 16.73
N LYS A 7 -21.13 10.85 17.96
CA LYS A 7 -20.91 12.25 18.30
C LYS A 7 -19.42 12.47 18.50
N GLN A 8 -18.82 13.25 17.63
CA GLN A 8 -17.41 13.65 17.75
C GLN A 8 -17.36 15.00 18.46
N THR A 9 -16.58 15.07 19.53
CA THR A 9 -16.35 16.29 20.31
C THR A 9 -14.88 16.68 20.19
N SER A 10 -14.63 17.92 19.83
CA SER A 10 -13.29 18.51 19.81
C SER A 10 -13.30 19.72 20.73
N VAL A 11 -12.33 19.77 21.65
CA VAL A 11 -12.19 20.83 22.66
C VAL A 11 -10.84 21.49 22.49
N ILE A 12 -10.82 22.81 22.52
CA ILE A 12 -9.62 23.63 22.58
C ILE A 12 -9.59 24.28 23.95
N ILE A 13 -8.52 24.07 24.70
CA ILE A 13 -8.32 24.64 26.02
C ILE A 13 -7.16 25.65 25.87
N SER A 14 -7.48 26.93 26.00
CA SER A 14 -6.50 28.01 25.84
C SER A 14 -5.95 28.41 27.20
N ASN A 15 -4.62 28.50 27.30
CA ASN A 15 -3.92 29.00 28.47
C ASN A 15 -2.84 29.97 28.04
N ALA A 16 -3.07 31.27 28.22
CA ALA A 16 -2.22 32.34 27.73
C ALA A 16 -1.89 32.16 26.23
N ASP A 17 -0.61 31.92 25.89
CA ASP A 17 -0.14 31.77 24.51
C ASP A 17 -0.14 30.32 23.99
N THR A 18 -0.69 29.37 24.76
CA THR A 18 -0.64 27.94 24.41
C THR A 18 -2.01 27.31 24.40
N ASP A 19 -2.34 26.65 23.30
CA ASP A 19 -3.58 25.89 23.11
C ASP A 19 -3.35 24.39 23.27
N PHE A 20 -4.17 23.77 24.11
CA PHE A 20 -4.24 22.33 24.25
C PHE A 20 -5.49 21.83 23.51
N ARG A 21 -5.35 20.77 22.73
CA ARG A 21 -6.46 20.20 21.97
C ARG A 21 -6.77 18.80 22.45
N ALA A 22 -8.04 18.53 22.75
CA ALA A 22 -8.55 17.22 23.05
C ALA A 22 -9.68 16.84 22.07
N SER A 23 -9.72 15.59 21.64
CA SER A 23 -10.81 15.06 20.83
C SER A 23 -11.29 13.74 21.41
N GLY A 24 -12.58 13.53 21.38
CA GLY A 24 -13.24 12.30 21.83
C GLY A 24 -14.45 11.97 20.96
N GLN A 25 -14.87 10.72 21.01
CA GLN A 25 -15.98 10.20 20.24
C GLN A 25 -16.90 9.41 21.17
N THR A 26 -18.21 9.66 21.07
CA THR A 26 -19.23 8.94 21.86
C THR A 26 -20.22 8.29 20.90
N ILE A 27 -20.55 7.02 21.14
CA ILE A 27 -21.57 6.31 20.37
C ILE A 27 -22.95 6.75 20.88
N VAL A 28 -23.68 7.52 20.08
CA VAL A 28 -25.07 7.96 20.39
C VAL A 28 -26.06 6.85 20.08
N PHE A 29 -25.83 6.14 18.96
CA PHE A 29 -26.64 5.01 18.54
C PHE A 29 -25.75 3.96 17.89
N PRO A 30 -25.65 2.74 18.46
CA PRO A 30 -24.72 1.74 17.99
C PRO A 30 -25.06 1.13 16.62
N GLY A 31 -26.32 1.14 16.19
CA GLY A 31 -26.71 0.63 14.88
C GLY A 31 -26.14 -0.75 14.57
N SER A 32 -25.53 -0.89 13.38
CA SER A 32 -24.86 -2.11 12.93
C SER A 32 -23.63 -2.49 13.76
N MET A 33 -22.97 -1.54 14.44
CA MET A 33 -21.81 -1.81 15.32
C MET A 33 -22.15 -2.67 16.53
N LYS A 34 -23.45 -2.82 16.87
CA LYS A 34 -23.89 -3.73 17.93
C LYS A 34 -23.66 -5.21 17.59
N ILE A 35 -23.60 -5.53 16.29
CA ILE A 35 -23.46 -6.90 15.78
C ILE A 35 -22.09 -7.09 15.15
N TYR A 36 -21.57 -6.08 14.48
CA TYR A 36 -20.27 -6.09 13.80
C TYR A 36 -19.39 -4.99 14.41
N VAL A 37 -18.33 -5.41 15.09
CA VAL A 37 -17.18 -4.54 15.37
C VAL A 37 -16.20 -4.76 14.23
N GLU A 38 -16.06 -3.78 13.35
CA GLU A 38 -15.01 -3.82 12.32
C GLU A 38 -13.65 -3.79 13.01
N GLY A 39 -12.94 -4.91 12.99
CA GLY A 39 -11.53 -4.95 13.39
C GLY A 39 -10.73 -4.05 12.43
N LYS A 40 -9.91 -3.15 12.95
CA LYS A 40 -8.98 -2.38 12.14
C LYS A 40 -7.73 -3.19 11.91
N ASP A 41 -7.28 -3.24 10.65
CA ASP A 41 -6.06 -3.96 10.25
C ASP A 41 -4.78 -3.43 10.93
N ASN A 42 -4.84 -2.27 11.57
CA ASN A 42 -3.74 -1.67 12.31
C ASN A 42 -4.04 -1.66 13.82
N PRO A 43 -3.39 -2.55 14.63
CA PRO A 43 -3.55 -2.60 16.08
C PRO A 43 -3.18 -1.29 16.80
N GLU A 44 -2.26 -0.50 16.23
CA GLU A 44 -1.87 0.80 16.81
C GLU A 44 -2.94 1.88 16.57
N ALA A 45 -3.67 1.80 15.47
CA ALA A 45 -4.82 2.66 15.21
C ALA A 45 -5.98 2.33 16.15
N GLU A 46 -6.07 1.09 16.61
CA GLU A 46 -7.03 0.64 17.62
C GLU A 46 -6.71 1.23 19.00
N LEU A 47 -5.43 1.29 19.36
CA LEU A 47 -4.96 1.93 20.60
C LEU A 47 -5.11 3.47 20.56
N ALA A 48 -4.94 4.09 19.40
CA ALA A 48 -5.11 5.54 19.24
C ALA A 48 -6.59 5.97 19.21
N ASN A 49 -7.47 5.07 18.83
CA ASN A 49 -8.92 5.27 18.77
C ASN A 49 -9.68 4.64 19.94
N ASN A 50 -8.98 4.22 21.01
CA ASN A 50 -9.67 3.95 22.26
C ASN A 50 -10.52 5.18 22.56
N GLU A 51 -11.83 4.98 22.57
CA GLU A 51 -12.86 5.98 22.79
C GLU A 51 -12.51 6.82 24.02
N LYS A 52 -11.78 7.92 23.79
CA LYS A 52 -11.60 8.92 24.82
C LYS A 52 -12.95 9.59 24.96
N ILE A 53 -13.74 9.11 25.90
CA ILE A 53 -14.98 9.74 26.29
C ILE A 53 -14.57 11.02 27.01
N LEU A 54 -14.82 12.15 26.37
CA LEU A 54 -14.64 13.45 27.04
C LEU A 54 -15.85 13.71 27.93
N PRO A 55 -15.65 14.30 29.13
CA PRO A 55 -16.75 14.76 29.96
C PRO A 55 -17.56 15.83 29.24
N GLU A 56 -18.76 16.04 29.67
CA GLU A 56 -19.57 17.18 29.20
C GLU A 56 -18.91 18.48 29.67
N MET A 57 -18.64 19.37 28.75
CA MET A 57 -17.98 20.67 28.98
C MET A 57 -18.79 21.76 28.30
N SER A 58 -18.81 22.95 28.92
CA SER A 58 -19.45 24.13 28.37
C SER A 58 -18.42 25.07 27.75
N GLU A 59 -18.86 25.89 26.81
CA GLU A 59 -18.01 26.95 26.26
C GLU A 59 -17.59 27.95 27.35
N ASN A 60 -16.31 28.30 27.35
CA ASN A 60 -15.69 29.20 28.33
C ASN A 60 -15.67 28.68 29.78
N GLU A 61 -15.81 27.38 29.97
CA GLU A 61 -15.63 26.76 31.28
C GLU A 61 -14.16 26.84 31.71
N ILE A 62 -13.96 27.22 32.98
CA ILE A 62 -12.62 27.30 33.57
C ILE A 62 -12.21 25.91 34.06
N LEU A 63 -11.17 25.36 33.49
CA LEU A 63 -10.63 24.06 33.87
C LEU A 63 -9.40 24.22 34.78
N MET A 64 -9.29 23.36 35.79
CA MET A 64 -8.09 23.28 36.64
C MET A 64 -7.11 22.27 36.04
N CYS A 65 -5.88 22.70 35.79
CA CYS A 65 -4.80 21.82 35.35
C CYS A 65 -4.24 21.05 36.55
N ASN A 66 -4.42 19.74 36.60
CA ASN A 66 -3.91 18.91 37.67
C ASN A 66 -2.45 18.49 37.43
N GLN A 67 -2.12 18.19 36.18
CA GLN A 67 -0.77 17.74 35.82
C GLN A 67 -0.49 18.01 34.35
N ILE A 68 0.74 18.40 34.04
CA ILE A 68 1.28 18.43 32.66
C ILE A 68 2.43 17.46 32.59
N SER A 69 2.41 16.59 31.57
CA SER A 69 3.51 15.66 31.27
C SER A 69 3.91 15.80 29.82
N SER A 70 5.21 15.80 29.56
CA SER A 70 5.74 15.74 28.20
C SER A 70 6.03 14.30 27.80
N GLN A 71 5.63 13.90 26.59
CA GLN A 71 5.95 12.60 26.03
C GLN A 71 6.69 12.79 24.70
N SER A 72 7.79 12.07 24.55
CA SER A 72 8.52 12.04 23.27
C SER A 72 7.86 11.04 22.32
N HIS A 73 7.58 11.50 21.10
CA HIS A 73 7.04 10.66 20.04
C HIS A 73 7.96 10.71 18.83
N GLN A 74 8.11 9.59 18.16
CA GLN A 74 8.80 9.49 16.88
C GLN A 74 7.80 9.14 15.80
N THR A 75 7.96 9.68 14.60
CA THR A 75 7.20 9.26 13.43
C THR A 75 7.54 7.83 13.09
N LYS A 76 6.52 7.03 12.78
CA LYS A 76 6.69 5.64 12.34
C LYS A 76 6.39 5.55 10.85
N PRO A 77 7.06 4.65 10.12
CA PRO A 77 6.71 4.37 8.73
C PRO A 77 5.28 3.82 8.63
N PRO A 78 4.65 3.90 7.44
CA PRO A 78 3.37 3.24 7.21
C PRO A 78 3.43 1.75 7.56
N ALA A 79 2.33 1.20 8.05
CA ALA A 79 2.23 -0.22 8.33
C ALA A 79 2.37 -1.05 7.03
N ARG A 80 2.93 -2.26 7.15
CA ARG A 80 2.94 -3.21 6.04
C ARG A 80 1.51 -3.60 5.67
N PHE A 81 1.28 -3.89 4.39
CA PHE A 81 0.00 -4.42 3.93
C PHE A 81 -0.29 -5.77 4.56
N THR A 82 -1.54 -5.97 4.93
CA THR A 82 -2.15 -7.29 5.09
C THR A 82 -2.84 -7.68 3.78
N GLU A 83 -3.26 -8.94 3.62
CA GLU A 83 -4.03 -9.35 2.44
C GLU A 83 -5.29 -8.48 2.27
N ALA A 84 -6.01 -8.20 3.36
CA ALA A 84 -7.22 -7.39 3.32
C ALA A 84 -6.92 -5.93 2.94
N SER A 85 -5.90 -5.31 3.53
CA SER A 85 -5.55 -3.93 3.19
C SER A 85 -4.96 -3.79 1.79
N LEU A 86 -4.27 -4.82 1.27
CA LEU A 86 -3.80 -4.85 -0.12
C LEU A 86 -4.96 -4.96 -1.10
N VAL A 87 -5.95 -5.82 -0.84
CA VAL A 87 -7.17 -5.91 -1.66
C VAL A 87 -7.89 -4.57 -1.69
N LYS A 88 -8.07 -3.92 -0.54
CA LYS A 88 -8.68 -2.59 -0.46
C LYS A 88 -7.91 -1.54 -1.26
N GLU A 89 -6.59 -1.57 -1.22
CA GLU A 89 -5.74 -0.67 -2.01
C GLU A 89 -5.85 -0.94 -3.51
N MET A 90 -5.89 -2.20 -3.93
CA MET A 90 -6.12 -2.61 -5.32
C MET A 90 -7.50 -2.12 -5.81
N GLU A 91 -8.55 -2.31 -5.00
CA GLU A 91 -9.90 -1.85 -5.30
C GLU A 91 -9.97 -0.33 -5.45
N ASN A 92 -9.35 0.42 -4.52
CA ASN A 92 -9.29 1.88 -4.57
C ASN A 92 -8.59 2.41 -5.83
N ASN A 93 -7.60 1.68 -6.35
CA ASN A 93 -6.86 2.04 -7.56
C ASN A 93 -7.44 1.40 -8.83
N GLY A 94 -8.54 0.65 -8.76
CA GLY A 94 -9.16 -0.01 -9.91
C GLY A 94 -8.35 -1.16 -10.50
N ILE A 95 -7.42 -1.75 -9.74
CA ILE A 95 -6.54 -2.84 -10.15
C ILE A 95 -7.17 -4.17 -9.74
N GLY A 96 -7.45 -5.03 -10.72
CA GLY A 96 -8.15 -6.28 -10.50
C GLY A 96 -9.65 -6.11 -10.30
N ARG A 97 -10.33 -7.22 -10.06
CA ARG A 97 -11.77 -7.29 -9.82
C ARG A 97 -12.03 -8.29 -8.67
N PRO A 98 -13.21 -8.31 -8.05
CA PRO A 98 -13.52 -9.26 -6.97
C PRO A 98 -13.20 -10.71 -7.30
N SER A 99 -13.36 -11.11 -8.56
CA SER A 99 -13.05 -12.45 -9.05
C SER A 99 -11.55 -12.74 -9.16
N THR A 100 -10.68 -11.72 -9.23
CA THR A 100 -9.25 -11.88 -9.47
C THR A 100 -8.39 -11.56 -8.26
N PHE A 101 -8.88 -10.84 -7.25
CA PHE A 101 -8.07 -10.44 -6.09
C PHE A 101 -7.40 -11.63 -5.40
N ALA A 102 -8.14 -12.69 -5.13
CA ALA A 102 -7.58 -13.87 -4.47
C ALA A 102 -6.48 -14.55 -5.30
N SER A 103 -6.67 -14.66 -6.62
CA SER A 103 -5.69 -15.27 -7.52
C SER A 103 -4.43 -14.41 -7.69
N ILE A 104 -4.56 -13.09 -7.63
CA ILE A 104 -3.42 -12.17 -7.66
C ILE A 104 -2.57 -12.35 -6.40
N LEU A 105 -3.20 -12.33 -5.21
CA LEU A 105 -2.53 -12.54 -3.93
C LEU A 105 -1.82 -13.90 -3.88
N ASP A 106 -2.51 -14.98 -4.26
CA ASP A 106 -1.90 -16.31 -4.33
C ASP A 106 -0.70 -16.34 -5.29
N THR A 107 -0.81 -15.67 -6.42
CA THR A 107 0.26 -15.64 -7.44
C THR A 107 1.51 -14.95 -6.93
N ILE A 108 1.42 -13.78 -6.28
CA ILE A 108 2.60 -13.05 -5.78
C ILE A 108 3.30 -13.80 -4.65
N VAL A 109 2.55 -14.51 -3.80
CA VAL A 109 3.10 -15.34 -2.72
C VAL A 109 3.70 -16.62 -3.31
N ARG A 110 3.00 -17.34 -4.16
CA ARG A 110 3.46 -18.60 -4.78
C ARG A 110 4.71 -18.41 -5.64
N ARG A 111 4.83 -17.27 -6.32
CA ARG A 111 6.03 -16.93 -7.09
C ARG A 111 7.18 -16.42 -6.23
N GLY A 112 6.98 -16.29 -4.91
CA GLY A 112 8.00 -15.83 -4.00
C GLY A 112 8.35 -14.34 -4.14
N TYR A 113 7.49 -13.53 -4.72
CA TYR A 113 7.70 -12.07 -4.80
C TYR A 113 7.40 -11.39 -3.47
N VAL A 114 6.49 -11.98 -2.72
CA VAL A 114 6.06 -11.54 -1.40
C VAL A 114 6.04 -12.73 -0.46
N GLU A 115 6.49 -12.52 0.77
CA GLU A 115 6.35 -13.47 1.87
C GLU A 115 5.33 -12.98 2.90
N LYS A 116 4.66 -13.93 3.55
CA LYS A 116 3.67 -13.64 4.58
C LYS A 116 4.29 -13.89 5.95
N THR A 117 4.50 -12.82 6.71
CA THR A 117 4.99 -12.88 8.09
C THR A 117 3.85 -12.53 9.04
N LYS A 118 3.29 -13.54 9.73
CA LYS A 118 2.04 -13.43 10.50
C LYS A 118 0.88 -13.00 9.59
N SER A 119 0.37 -11.78 9.76
CA SER A 119 -0.68 -11.18 8.91
C SER A 119 -0.15 -10.21 7.86
N ASN A 120 1.14 -9.85 7.95
CA ASN A 120 1.73 -8.82 7.11
C ASN A 120 2.39 -9.42 5.86
N LEU A 121 2.35 -8.66 4.77
CA LEU A 121 3.03 -8.97 3.53
C LEU A 121 4.34 -8.18 3.44
N SER A 122 5.43 -8.86 3.15
CA SER A 122 6.74 -8.26 2.97
C SER A 122 7.31 -8.63 1.61
N PRO A 123 7.84 -7.68 0.82
CA PRO A 123 8.50 -8.00 -0.42
C PRO A 123 9.77 -8.80 -0.15
N THR A 124 10.05 -9.78 -1.00
CA THR A 124 11.32 -10.52 -1.01
C THR A 124 12.35 -9.81 -1.87
N TYR A 125 13.59 -10.21 -1.78
CA TYR A 125 14.65 -9.73 -2.70
C TYR A 125 14.31 -10.02 -4.16
N LEU A 126 13.69 -11.18 -4.45
CA LEU A 126 13.22 -11.51 -5.80
C LEU A 126 12.11 -10.53 -6.24
N GLY A 127 11.16 -10.22 -5.36
CA GLY A 127 10.11 -9.24 -5.64
C GLY A 127 10.69 -7.87 -5.97
N LEU A 128 11.67 -7.40 -5.20
CA LEU A 128 12.34 -6.12 -5.44
C LEU A 128 13.05 -6.10 -6.79
N ALA A 129 13.81 -7.16 -7.13
CA ALA A 129 14.53 -7.23 -8.41
C ALA A 129 13.57 -7.26 -9.62
N ILE A 130 12.49 -8.05 -9.54
CA ILE A 130 11.47 -8.09 -10.61
C ILE A 130 10.78 -6.75 -10.77
N THR A 131 10.41 -6.10 -9.67
CA THR A 131 9.80 -4.76 -9.73
C THR A 131 10.74 -3.76 -10.39
N GLN A 132 12.01 -3.71 -9.98
CA GLN A 132 13.02 -2.84 -10.58
C GLN A 132 13.22 -3.11 -12.07
N LEU A 133 13.28 -4.38 -12.48
CA LEU A 133 13.39 -4.76 -13.88
C LEU A 133 12.20 -4.22 -14.68
N LEU A 134 10.99 -4.43 -14.17
CA LEU A 134 9.77 -3.99 -14.85
C LEU A 134 9.65 -2.47 -14.89
N GLU A 135 9.99 -1.76 -13.82
CA GLU A 135 9.99 -0.29 -13.79
C GLU A 135 10.99 0.32 -14.79
N ASN A 136 12.17 -0.29 -14.93
CA ASN A 136 13.22 0.22 -15.82
C ASN A 136 12.97 -0.08 -17.30
N HIS A 137 12.37 -1.22 -17.63
CA HIS A 137 12.23 -1.70 -19.02
C HIS A 137 10.79 -1.75 -19.52
N PHE A 138 9.83 -1.87 -18.62
CA PHE A 138 8.40 -2.05 -18.92
C PHE A 138 7.53 -1.12 -18.07
N SER A 139 7.98 0.13 -17.86
CA SER A 139 7.34 1.09 -16.97
C SER A 139 5.83 1.26 -17.22
N THR A 140 5.41 1.27 -18.48
CA THR A 140 3.99 1.36 -18.85
C THR A 140 3.18 0.18 -18.31
N LEU A 141 3.73 -1.05 -18.36
CA LEU A 141 2.99 -2.26 -17.92
C LEU A 141 2.84 -2.36 -16.39
N VAL A 142 3.70 -1.69 -15.63
CA VAL A 142 3.62 -1.64 -14.16
C VAL A 142 2.98 -0.36 -13.63
N ASP A 143 2.59 0.53 -14.53
CA ASP A 143 1.85 1.73 -14.18
C ASP A 143 0.45 1.39 -13.69
N ARG A 144 0.05 1.99 -12.56
CA ARG A 144 -1.24 1.71 -11.92
C ARG A 144 -2.42 2.22 -12.74
N ASP A 145 -2.27 3.40 -13.35
CA ASP A 145 -3.32 4.02 -14.14
C ASP A 145 -3.52 3.24 -15.45
N PHE A 146 -2.43 2.75 -16.05
CA PHE A 146 -2.50 1.86 -17.21
C PHE A 146 -3.24 0.57 -16.89
N THR A 147 -2.93 -0.07 -15.76
CA THR A 147 -3.60 -1.30 -15.34
C THR A 147 -5.09 -1.06 -15.07
N ALA A 148 -5.43 0.02 -14.36
CA ALA A 148 -6.82 0.39 -14.09
C ALA A 148 -7.60 0.70 -15.38
N LYS A 149 -6.96 1.38 -16.33
CA LYS A 149 -7.55 1.64 -17.65
C LYS A 149 -7.81 0.35 -18.41
N MET A 150 -6.83 -0.55 -18.46
CA MET A 150 -6.98 -1.87 -19.10
C MET A 150 -8.16 -2.67 -18.51
N GLU A 151 -8.28 -2.73 -17.18
CA GLU A 151 -9.39 -3.39 -16.51
C GLU A 151 -10.75 -2.78 -16.89
N ASN A 152 -10.84 -1.47 -16.99
CA ASN A 152 -12.06 -0.77 -17.40
C ASN A 152 -12.41 -1.03 -18.88
N GLU A 153 -11.41 -1.10 -19.76
CA GLU A 153 -11.60 -1.42 -21.19
C GLU A 153 -12.05 -2.88 -21.36
N LEU A 154 -11.51 -3.83 -20.58
CA LEU A 154 -11.98 -5.21 -20.56
C LEU A 154 -13.43 -5.31 -20.06
N ASP A 155 -13.82 -4.54 -19.07
CA ASP A 155 -15.22 -4.44 -18.64
C ASP A 155 -16.12 -3.87 -19.72
N ALA A 156 -15.67 -2.85 -20.47
CA ALA A 156 -16.40 -2.28 -21.61
C ALA A 156 -16.58 -3.31 -22.74
N ILE A 157 -15.57 -4.12 -23.03
CA ILE A 157 -15.67 -5.25 -23.97
C ILE A 157 -16.72 -6.25 -23.49
N SER A 158 -16.71 -6.59 -22.20
CA SER A 158 -17.68 -7.55 -21.64
C SER A 158 -19.12 -7.06 -21.73
N ARG A 159 -19.34 -5.74 -21.73
CA ARG A 159 -20.66 -5.10 -21.92
C ARG A 159 -21.03 -4.87 -23.40
N GLY A 160 -20.14 -5.17 -24.34
CA GLY A 160 -20.33 -4.89 -25.75
C GLY A 160 -20.22 -3.40 -26.14
N GLU A 161 -19.60 -2.59 -25.31
CA GLU A 161 -19.38 -1.15 -25.55
C GLU A 161 -18.10 -0.89 -26.33
N LEU A 162 -17.16 -1.84 -26.31
CA LEU A 162 -15.87 -1.78 -27.00
C LEU A 162 -15.63 -3.07 -27.79
N GLU A 163 -15.12 -2.93 -29.02
CA GLU A 163 -14.77 -4.06 -29.85
C GLU A 163 -13.44 -4.69 -29.41
N PRO A 164 -13.39 -6.05 -29.18
CA PRO A 164 -12.19 -6.70 -28.66
C PRO A 164 -10.99 -6.70 -29.61
N VAL A 165 -11.23 -6.83 -30.93
CA VAL A 165 -10.14 -6.96 -31.92
C VAL A 165 -9.32 -5.67 -32.06
N PRO A 166 -9.92 -4.46 -32.24
CA PRO A 166 -9.17 -3.22 -32.23
C PRO A 166 -8.40 -2.98 -30.93
N PHE A 167 -9.02 -3.27 -29.78
CA PHE A 167 -8.35 -3.15 -28.47
C PHE A 167 -7.10 -4.04 -28.37
N MET A 168 -7.22 -5.32 -28.75
CA MET A 168 -6.08 -6.24 -28.75
C MET A 168 -4.99 -5.86 -29.73
N ASN A 169 -5.38 -5.31 -30.88
CA ASN A 169 -4.45 -4.83 -31.90
C ASN A 169 -3.63 -3.63 -31.39
N ASP A 170 -4.30 -2.66 -30.80
CA ASP A 170 -3.66 -1.50 -30.19
C ASP A 170 -2.73 -1.88 -29.04
N PHE A 171 -3.15 -2.80 -28.18
CA PHE A 171 -2.34 -3.29 -27.07
C PHE A 171 -1.08 -4.01 -27.56
N TYR A 172 -1.19 -4.88 -28.57
CA TYR A 172 -0.09 -5.71 -29.04
C TYR A 172 0.86 -4.96 -29.98
N PHE A 173 0.33 -4.28 -31.00
CA PHE A 173 1.15 -3.58 -32.01
C PHE A 173 1.42 -2.12 -31.68
N GLY A 174 0.63 -1.53 -30.79
CA GLY A 174 0.67 -0.10 -30.47
C GLY A 174 -0.05 0.76 -31.49
N ASN A 175 -0.01 2.05 -31.25
CA ASN A 175 -0.53 3.09 -32.14
C ASN A 175 0.35 4.34 -32.09
N ASP A 176 -0.09 5.45 -32.67
CA ASP A 176 0.68 6.71 -32.69
C ASP A 176 0.94 7.31 -31.29
N ALA A 177 0.17 6.91 -30.28
CA ALA A 177 0.25 7.43 -28.91
C ALA A 177 1.09 6.57 -27.95
N HIS A 178 1.24 5.27 -28.24
CA HIS A 178 2.00 4.37 -27.36
C HIS A 178 2.62 3.17 -28.11
N LEU A 179 3.74 2.69 -27.58
CA LEU A 179 4.39 1.47 -28.04
C LEU A 179 3.55 0.25 -27.70
N GLY A 180 3.38 -0.66 -28.65
CA GLY A 180 2.76 -1.95 -28.43
C GLY A 180 3.67 -2.94 -27.70
N LEU A 181 3.06 -3.99 -27.14
CA LEU A 181 3.75 -5.04 -26.42
C LEU A 181 4.85 -5.70 -27.26
N GLU A 182 4.63 -5.93 -28.56
CA GLU A 182 5.61 -6.52 -29.48
C GLU A 182 6.92 -5.74 -29.45
N LYS A 183 6.87 -4.42 -29.63
CA LYS A 183 8.07 -3.56 -29.64
C LYS A 183 8.71 -3.44 -28.26
N MET A 184 7.93 -3.46 -27.19
CA MET A 184 8.46 -3.45 -25.83
C MET A 184 9.29 -4.70 -25.54
N LEU A 185 8.90 -5.88 -26.08
CA LEU A 185 9.61 -7.14 -25.88
C LEU A 185 10.91 -7.25 -26.71
N GLU A 186 11.13 -6.38 -27.70
CA GLU A 186 12.38 -6.30 -28.46
C GLU A 186 13.53 -5.64 -27.68
N GLU A 187 13.20 -4.96 -26.57
CA GLU A 187 14.19 -4.30 -25.71
C GLU A 187 15.19 -5.31 -25.12
N LYS A 188 16.47 -5.03 -25.26
CA LYS A 188 17.53 -5.85 -24.69
C LYS A 188 17.73 -5.50 -23.20
N VAL A 189 17.33 -6.40 -22.33
CA VAL A 189 17.50 -6.26 -20.89
C VAL A 189 18.90 -6.68 -20.48
N ASP A 190 19.61 -5.81 -19.74
CA ASP A 190 20.86 -6.17 -19.06
C ASP A 190 20.52 -6.94 -17.78
N ILE A 191 20.63 -8.28 -17.84
CA ILE A 191 20.31 -9.16 -16.72
C ILE A 191 21.18 -8.84 -15.49
N GLY A 192 22.43 -8.45 -15.69
CA GLY A 192 23.32 -8.09 -14.58
C GLY A 192 22.79 -6.91 -13.77
N LYS A 193 22.37 -5.85 -14.44
CA LYS A 193 21.75 -4.69 -13.80
C LYS A 193 20.38 -5.00 -13.23
N ALA A 194 19.57 -5.76 -13.95
CA ALA A 194 18.23 -6.14 -13.50
C ALA A 194 18.24 -6.96 -12.20
N CYS A 195 19.27 -7.78 -11.99
CA CYS A 195 19.44 -8.58 -10.78
C CYS A 195 20.12 -7.83 -9.63
N THR A 196 20.55 -6.57 -9.82
CA THR A 196 21.17 -5.75 -8.78
C THR A 196 20.12 -4.95 -8.03
N ILE A 197 20.08 -5.09 -6.71
CA ILE A 197 19.11 -4.42 -5.84
C ILE A 197 19.82 -3.25 -5.16
N PRO A 198 19.23 -2.02 -5.17
CA PRO A 198 19.84 -0.89 -4.47
C PRO A 198 19.87 -1.14 -2.96
N LEU A 199 21.02 -0.91 -2.36
CA LEU A 199 21.18 -0.98 -0.91
C LEU A 199 20.66 0.32 -0.25
N PRO A 200 20.19 0.25 1.02
CA PRO A 200 19.82 1.43 1.77
C PRO A 200 20.96 2.44 1.90
N ILE A 201 20.63 3.72 2.05
CA ILE A 201 21.62 4.80 2.28
C ILE A 201 22.47 4.49 3.52
N GLY A 202 23.79 4.61 3.38
CA GLY A 202 24.77 4.37 4.45
C GLY A 202 25.55 3.07 4.35
N TYR A 203 25.27 2.27 3.33
CA TYR A 203 26.12 1.13 2.95
C TYR A 203 27.26 1.58 2.00
N ASP A 204 28.31 0.79 1.95
CA ASP A 204 29.43 1.00 1.03
C ASP A 204 28.96 0.85 -0.42
N ASP A 205 29.09 1.91 -1.22
CA ASP A 205 28.66 1.95 -2.64
C ASP A 205 29.40 0.92 -3.53
N THR A 206 30.46 0.32 -3.01
CA THR A 206 31.20 -0.77 -3.71
C THR A 206 30.57 -2.13 -3.49
N VAL A 207 29.58 -2.26 -2.60
CA VAL A 207 28.88 -3.51 -2.32
C VAL A 207 27.54 -3.50 -3.04
N GLU A 208 27.30 -4.54 -3.83
CA GLU A 208 26.04 -4.76 -4.54
C GLU A 208 25.28 -5.95 -3.93
N ALA A 209 24.00 -5.78 -3.69
CA ALA A 209 23.09 -6.90 -3.45
C ALA A 209 22.57 -7.42 -4.79
N ARG A 210 22.70 -8.71 -5.05
CA ARG A 210 22.24 -9.35 -6.29
C ARG A 210 21.41 -10.58 -6.02
N ILE A 211 20.58 -10.94 -6.99
CA ILE A 211 19.89 -12.22 -7.01
C ILE A 211 20.53 -13.13 -8.02
N GLY A 212 20.92 -14.32 -7.56
CA GLY A 212 21.42 -15.40 -8.38
C GLY A 212 20.51 -16.62 -8.37
N THR A 213 20.92 -17.66 -9.07
CA THR A 213 20.19 -18.95 -9.18
C THR A 213 19.95 -19.62 -7.83
N PHE A 214 20.83 -19.38 -6.85
CA PHE A 214 20.76 -19.99 -5.51
C PHE A 214 20.21 -19.03 -4.44
N GLY A 215 19.73 -17.84 -4.83
CA GLY A 215 19.18 -16.84 -3.91
C GLY A 215 19.96 -15.54 -3.90
N PRO A 216 19.64 -14.64 -2.95
CA PRO A 216 20.30 -13.35 -2.83
C PRO A 216 21.73 -13.49 -2.30
N TYR A 217 22.62 -12.65 -2.81
CA TYR A 217 24.03 -12.59 -2.40
C TYR A 217 24.57 -11.17 -2.47
N LEU A 218 25.56 -10.89 -1.65
CA LEU A 218 26.36 -9.66 -1.74
C LEU A 218 27.55 -9.89 -2.64
N ARG A 219 27.86 -8.88 -3.45
CA ARG A 219 29.06 -8.84 -4.31
C ARG A 219 29.85 -7.57 -4.02
N LYS A 220 31.16 -7.75 -3.83
CA LYS A 220 32.12 -6.65 -3.80
C LYS A 220 33.27 -7.03 -4.72
N GLU A 221 33.41 -6.33 -5.85
CA GLU A 221 34.37 -6.65 -6.92
C GLU A 221 34.18 -8.11 -7.40
N GLU A 222 35.14 -9.01 -7.09
CA GLU A 222 35.09 -10.45 -7.44
C GLU A 222 34.61 -11.33 -6.28
N ASP A 223 34.55 -10.79 -5.06
CA ASP A 223 34.08 -11.51 -3.87
C ASP A 223 32.56 -11.57 -3.80
N THR A 224 32.06 -12.77 -3.51
CA THR A 224 30.61 -13.00 -3.36
C THR A 224 30.31 -13.72 -2.06
N ARG A 225 29.19 -13.31 -1.36
CA ARG A 225 28.71 -13.97 -0.14
C ARG A 225 27.19 -14.07 -0.16
N SER A 226 26.67 -15.26 0.12
CA SER A 226 25.23 -15.51 0.29
C SER A 226 24.69 -14.72 1.48
N ILE A 227 23.46 -14.21 1.37
CA ILE A 227 22.71 -13.53 2.43
C ILE A 227 21.85 -14.56 3.18
#